data_0febd2eb1efdf6aabaace10e5fd1b39c
#
_entry.id   0febd2eb1efdf6aabaace10e5fd1b39c
#
_cell.length_a   1.000
_cell.length_b   1.000
_cell.length_c   1.000
_cell.angle_alpha   90.00
_cell.angle_beta   90.00
_cell.angle_gamma   90.00
#
_symmetry.space_group_name_H-M   'P 1'
#
loop_
_entity.id
_entity.type
_entity.pdbx_description
1 polymer ?
#
loop_
_entity_poly.entity_id
_entity_poly.type
_entity_poly.pdbx_seq_one_letter_code
_entity_poly.pdbx_strand_id
1 'polypeptide(L)'
;MGAIGVIRLSGKQCFQVAERVFKGKKLHVQKSHTLHFGSILEEEGRVLDEVLAGIFKGPKSYTGEDVIEFSCHGSPYIIDRILQLLLKNGARLAKPGEFTLRAYLNGKLDLSQAEAVADLIASTSAGEHRFALHQMRGGISREISRLRQQLLDFAGLIELELDFGEEDVAFADRTALHSLVGEIRNM
;
A
#
# COMPACT_ATOMS: atom_id res chain seq x y z
N MET A 1 -15.36 -1.56 21.26
CA MET A 1 -16.09 -1.62 19.97
C MET A 1 -16.22 -0.21 19.43
N GLY A 2 -15.99 0.00 18.11
CA GLY A 2 -16.22 1.28 17.46
C GLY A 2 -17.68 1.37 16.97
N ALA A 3 -18.20 2.59 16.78
CA ALA A 3 -19.53 2.81 16.23
C ALA A 3 -19.63 2.45 14.74
N ILE A 4 -18.49 2.42 14.03
CA ILE A 4 -18.38 2.14 12.59
C ILE A 4 -17.38 1.01 12.39
N GLY A 5 -17.76 0.04 11.54
CA GLY A 5 -16.89 -0.97 10.99
C GLY A 5 -16.61 -0.70 9.52
N VAL A 6 -15.40 -1.06 9.05
CA VAL A 6 -15.02 -0.95 7.63
C VAL A 6 -14.64 -2.34 7.11
N ILE A 7 -15.30 -2.76 6.04
CA ILE A 7 -15.00 -4.01 5.33
C ILE A 7 -14.45 -3.65 3.96
N ARG A 8 -13.23 -4.10 3.68
CA ARG A 8 -12.53 -3.83 2.41
C ARG A 8 -12.54 -5.05 1.53
N LEU A 9 -12.90 -4.86 0.27
CA LEU A 9 -12.87 -5.85 -0.80
C LEU A 9 -11.92 -5.39 -1.90
N SER A 10 -11.00 -6.24 -2.35
CA SER A 10 -10.04 -5.91 -3.41
C SER A 10 -9.89 -7.05 -4.42
N GLY A 11 -9.72 -6.70 -5.67
CA GLY A 11 -9.44 -7.64 -6.76
C GLY A 11 -10.27 -7.38 -8.00
N LYS A 12 -9.97 -8.10 -9.08
CA LYS A 12 -10.58 -7.93 -10.41
C LYS A 12 -12.12 -8.08 -10.42
N GLN A 13 -12.68 -8.84 -9.48
CA GLN A 13 -14.13 -9.11 -9.41
C GLN A 13 -14.81 -8.36 -8.26
N CYS A 14 -14.13 -7.41 -7.59
CA CYS A 14 -14.65 -6.78 -6.38
C CYS A 14 -15.99 -6.06 -6.64
N PHE A 15 -16.16 -5.38 -7.78
CA PHE A 15 -17.41 -4.74 -8.15
C PHE A 15 -18.56 -5.75 -8.34
N GLN A 16 -18.27 -6.88 -9.02
CA GLN A 16 -19.27 -7.91 -9.26
C GLN A 16 -19.76 -8.54 -7.96
N VAL A 17 -18.83 -8.85 -7.05
CA VAL A 17 -19.15 -9.41 -5.74
C VAL A 17 -19.91 -8.42 -4.89
N ALA A 18 -19.46 -7.17 -4.83
CA ALA A 18 -20.08 -6.11 -4.04
C ALA A 18 -21.54 -5.83 -4.51
N GLU A 19 -21.77 -5.74 -5.82
CA GLU A 19 -23.09 -5.42 -6.37
C GLU A 19 -24.14 -6.53 -6.19
N ARG A 20 -23.71 -7.76 -5.85
CA ARG A 20 -24.65 -8.85 -5.50
C ARG A 20 -25.28 -8.65 -4.12
N VAL A 21 -24.62 -7.94 -3.24
CA VAL A 21 -25.09 -7.72 -1.86
C VAL A 21 -25.51 -6.27 -1.59
N PHE A 22 -25.06 -5.34 -2.43
CA PHE A 22 -25.33 -3.90 -2.26
C PHE A 22 -26.50 -3.44 -3.12
N LYS A 23 -27.46 -2.78 -2.49
CA LYS A 23 -28.60 -2.11 -3.16
C LYS A 23 -28.40 -0.59 -3.08
N GLY A 24 -28.22 0.02 -4.25
CA GLY A 24 -27.99 1.45 -4.38
C GLY A 24 -27.64 1.78 -5.83
N LYS A 25 -26.77 2.76 -6.02
CA LYS A 25 -26.22 3.06 -7.36
C LYS A 25 -25.34 1.89 -7.82
N LYS A 26 -25.32 1.62 -9.15
CA LYS A 26 -24.35 0.68 -9.73
C LYS A 26 -22.94 1.18 -9.47
N LEU A 27 -22.14 0.41 -8.71
CA LEU A 27 -20.83 0.84 -8.22
C LEU A 27 -19.78 0.89 -9.35
N HIS A 28 -19.80 -0.08 -10.27
CA HIS A 28 -18.82 -0.20 -11.35
C HIS A 28 -18.81 0.99 -12.32
N VAL A 29 -19.96 1.69 -12.49
CA VAL A 29 -20.05 2.86 -13.36
C VAL A 29 -19.70 4.18 -12.68
N GLN A 30 -19.59 4.19 -11.34
CA GLN A 30 -19.28 5.40 -10.59
C GLN A 30 -17.82 5.80 -10.75
N LYS A 31 -17.52 7.07 -10.49
CA LYS A 31 -16.15 7.60 -10.50
C LYS A 31 -15.36 7.04 -9.31
N SER A 32 -14.06 6.85 -9.51
CA SER A 32 -13.14 6.51 -8.42
C SER A 32 -13.07 7.64 -7.39
N HIS A 33 -12.80 7.29 -6.13
CA HIS A 33 -12.70 8.21 -4.99
C HIS A 33 -14.04 8.93 -4.69
N THR A 34 -15.14 8.17 -4.78
CA THR A 34 -16.47 8.65 -4.43
C THR A 34 -17.13 7.73 -3.41
N LEU A 35 -18.03 8.28 -2.60
CA LEU A 35 -18.84 7.56 -1.62
C LEU A 35 -20.31 7.51 -2.08
N HIS A 36 -20.92 6.35 -1.92
CA HIS A 36 -22.32 6.13 -2.30
C HIS A 36 -23.09 5.47 -1.17
N PHE A 37 -24.16 6.10 -0.76
CA PHE A 37 -25.09 5.54 0.20
C PHE A 37 -25.92 4.43 -0.45
N GLY A 38 -26.17 3.37 0.33
CA GLY A 38 -27.00 2.24 -0.06
C GLY A 38 -27.18 1.26 1.09
N SER A 39 -27.75 0.09 0.81
CA SER A 39 -28.05 -0.93 1.79
C SER A 39 -27.38 -2.25 1.42
N ILE A 40 -26.95 -3.01 2.41
CA ILE A 40 -26.61 -4.43 2.24
C ILE A 40 -27.88 -5.26 2.44
N LEU A 41 -28.14 -6.15 1.48
CA LEU A 41 -29.30 -7.02 1.51
C LEU A 41 -28.91 -8.46 1.86
N GLU A 42 -29.75 -9.10 2.67
CA GLU A 42 -29.76 -10.55 2.86
C GLU A 42 -30.47 -11.26 1.70
N GLU A 43 -30.41 -12.59 1.67
CA GLU A 43 -30.92 -13.44 0.57
C GLU A 43 -32.42 -13.24 0.28
N GLU A 44 -33.19 -12.95 1.28
CA GLU A 44 -34.65 -12.70 1.14
C GLU A 44 -34.99 -11.24 0.79
N GLY A 45 -33.95 -10.43 0.43
CA GLY A 45 -34.13 -9.02 0.13
C GLY A 45 -34.33 -8.11 1.35
N ARG A 46 -34.19 -8.65 2.57
CA ARG A 46 -34.23 -7.85 3.79
C ARG A 46 -32.98 -6.97 3.88
N VAL A 47 -33.17 -5.75 4.36
CA VAL A 47 -32.06 -4.84 4.67
C VAL A 47 -31.35 -5.33 5.92
N LEU A 48 -30.06 -5.68 5.80
CA LEU A 48 -29.20 -6.01 6.93
C LEU A 48 -28.66 -4.74 7.58
N ASP A 49 -28.15 -3.80 6.78
CA ASP A 49 -27.61 -2.54 7.25
C ASP A 49 -27.60 -1.48 6.14
N GLU A 50 -27.59 -0.21 6.53
CA GLU A 50 -27.35 0.92 5.64
C GLU A 50 -25.89 1.31 5.69
N VAL A 51 -25.25 1.42 4.51
CA VAL A 51 -23.80 1.55 4.41
C VAL A 51 -23.38 2.66 3.45
N LEU A 52 -22.15 3.13 3.61
CA LEU A 52 -21.46 3.92 2.59
C LEU A 52 -20.48 3.02 1.84
N ALA A 53 -20.61 2.94 0.53
CA ALA A 53 -19.69 2.25 -0.36
C ALA A 53 -18.68 3.24 -0.93
N GLY A 54 -17.41 3.13 -0.51
CA GLY A 54 -16.27 3.86 -1.07
C GLY A 54 -15.68 3.12 -2.26
N ILE A 55 -15.44 3.82 -3.36
CA ILE A 55 -14.97 3.26 -4.62
C ILE A 55 -13.56 3.73 -4.92
N PHE A 56 -12.63 2.80 -5.16
CA PHE A 56 -11.25 3.08 -5.54
C PHE A 56 -10.87 2.17 -6.72
N LYS A 57 -10.80 2.75 -7.91
CA LYS A 57 -10.44 2.01 -9.14
C LYS A 57 -8.94 1.94 -9.31
N GLY A 58 -8.45 0.77 -9.70
CA GLY A 58 -7.07 0.59 -10.09
C GLY A 58 -6.65 1.49 -11.26
N PRO A 59 -5.40 1.90 -11.35
CA PRO A 59 -4.31 1.68 -10.39
C PRO A 59 -4.30 2.66 -9.20
N LYS A 60 -5.26 3.60 -9.11
CA LYS A 60 -5.34 4.62 -8.04
C LYS A 60 -6.12 4.09 -6.83
N SER A 61 -5.65 2.99 -6.25
CA SER A 61 -6.17 2.36 -5.05
C SER A 61 -5.01 1.92 -4.14
N TYR A 62 -5.31 1.44 -2.95
CA TYR A 62 -4.28 0.97 -2.03
C TYR A 62 -3.50 -0.23 -2.59
N THR A 63 -4.20 -1.24 -3.11
CA THR A 63 -3.58 -2.45 -3.65
C THR A 63 -3.12 -2.32 -5.10
N GLY A 64 -3.48 -1.23 -5.80
CA GLY A 64 -3.32 -1.11 -7.25
C GLY A 64 -4.41 -1.81 -8.07
N GLU A 65 -5.25 -2.62 -7.42
CA GLU A 65 -6.42 -3.28 -8.01
C GLU A 65 -7.68 -2.44 -7.75
N ASP A 66 -8.83 -2.88 -8.27
CA ASP A 66 -10.11 -2.30 -7.87
C ASP A 66 -10.42 -2.63 -6.41
N VAL A 67 -10.87 -1.62 -5.66
CA VAL A 67 -11.18 -1.73 -4.22
C VAL A 67 -12.52 -1.08 -3.93
N ILE A 68 -13.30 -1.75 -3.09
CA ILE A 68 -14.51 -1.22 -2.47
C ILE A 68 -14.37 -1.29 -0.95
N GLU A 69 -14.78 -0.24 -0.27
CA GLU A 69 -14.86 -0.18 1.19
C GLU A 69 -16.30 0.06 1.60
N PHE A 70 -16.88 -0.86 2.37
CA PHE A 70 -18.18 -0.68 3.01
C PHE A 70 -17.96 -0.18 4.43
N SER A 71 -18.41 1.05 4.70
CA SER A 71 -18.55 1.57 6.07
C SER A 71 -19.95 1.22 6.57
N CYS A 72 -20.02 0.35 7.56
CA CYS A 72 -21.25 -0.17 8.18
C CYS A 72 -21.30 0.16 9.66
N HIS A 73 -22.42 -0.11 10.33
CA HIS A 73 -22.47 -0.03 11.79
C HIS A 73 -21.51 -1.04 12.44
N GLY A 74 -20.80 -0.62 13.51
CA GLY A 74 -19.73 -1.38 14.17
C GLY A 74 -20.22 -2.55 15.04
N SER A 75 -21.39 -3.12 14.74
CA SER A 75 -21.90 -4.32 15.39
C SER A 75 -21.14 -5.55 14.91
N PRO A 76 -20.58 -6.40 15.81
CA PRO A 76 -19.96 -7.66 15.41
C PRO A 76 -20.89 -8.55 14.59
N TYR A 77 -22.19 -8.56 14.91
CA TYR A 77 -23.19 -9.29 14.15
C TYR A 77 -23.29 -8.78 12.71
N ILE A 78 -23.41 -7.47 12.50
CA ILE A 78 -23.53 -6.87 11.16
C ILE A 78 -22.25 -7.14 10.36
N ILE A 79 -21.07 -6.92 10.93
CA ILE A 79 -19.78 -7.15 10.28
C ILE A 79 -19.65 -8.62 9.84
N ASP A 80 -19.93 -9.56 10.74
CA ASP A 80 -19.86 -11.00 10.43
C ASP A 80 -20.85 -11.38 9.33
N ARG A 81 -22.08 -10.90 9.38
CA ARG A 81 -23.09 -11.18 8.35
C ARG A 81 -22.70 -10.62 6.99
N ILE A 82 -22.16 -9.39 6.92
CA ILE A 82 -21.69 -8.81 5.65
C ILE A 82 -20.54 -9.64 5.10
N LEU A 83 -19.58 -10.06 5.94
CA LEU A 83 -18.48 -10.94 5.53
C LEU A 83 -19.00 -12.26 4.97
N GLN A 84 -19.94 -12.92 5.65
CA GLN A 84 -20.55 -14.17 5.17
C GLN A 84 -21.24 -13.99 3.81
N LEU A 85 -21.99 -12.89 3.62
CA LEU A 85 -22.63 -12.59 2.34
C LEU A 85 -21.60 -12.39 1.22
N LEU A 86 -20.51 -11.67 1.48
CA LEU A 86 -19.44 -11.47 0.49
C LEU A 86 -18.74 -12.79 0.15
N LEU A 87 -18.44 -13.63 1.15
CA LEU A 87 -17.83 -14.95 0.96
C LEU A 87 -18.73 -15.86 0.11
N LYS A 88 -20.02 -15.91 0.39
CA LYS A 88 -20.99 -16.68 -0.39
C LYS A 88 -21.09 -16.20 -1.85
N ASN A 89 -20.83 -14.92 -2.08
CA ASN A 89 -20.85 -14.33 -3.42
C ASN A 89 -19.50 -14.37 -4.16
N GLY A 90 -18.52 -15.13 -3.65
CA GLY A 90 -17.26 -15.42 -4.35
C GLY A 90 -16.05 -14.66 -3.85
N ALA A 91 -16.16 -13.91 -2.76
CA ALA A 91 -15.00 -13.39 -2.05
C ALA A 91 -14.31 -14.51 -1.24
N ARG A 92 -13.13 -14.24 -0.73
CA ARG A 92 -12.46 -15.00 0.32
C ARG A 92 -11.90 -14.06 1.38
N LEU A 93 -11.69 -14.55 2.58
CA LEU A 93 -11.01 -13.79 3.61
C LEU A 93 -9.55 -13.54 3.20
N ALA A 94 -9.10 -12.31 3.40
CA ALA A 94 -7.72 -11.95 3.25
C ALA A 94 -6.88 -12.48 4.42
N LYS A 95 -5.66 -12.89 4.14
CA LYS A 95 -4.68 -13.21 5.19
C LYS A 95 -4.20 -11.91 5.85
N PRO A 96 -3.71 -11.96 7.10
CA PRO A 96 -3.06 -10.80 7.72
C PRO A 96 -1.98 -10.21 6.80
N GLY A 97 -1.99 -8.89 6.61
CA GLY A 97 -1.03 -8.19 5.72
C GLY A 97 -1.27 -8.34 4.22
N GLU A 98 -2.27 -9.11 3.77
CA GLU A 98 -2.45 -9.41 2.34
C GLU A 98 -2.70 -8.17 1.48
N PHE A 99 -3.39 -7.16 1.96
CA PHE A 99 -3.61 -5.92 1.20
C PHE A 99 -2.28 -5.19 0.94
N THR A 100 -1.41 -5.13 1.94
CA THR A 100 -0.07 -4.53 1.83
C THR A 100 0.84 -5.35 0.93
N LEU A 101 0.78 -6.69 1.03
CA LEU A 101 1.50 -7.59 0.12
C LEU A 101 1.07 -7.37 -1.34
N ARG A 102 -0.22 -7.23 -1.61
CA ARG A 102 -0.72 -6.92 -2.96
C ARG A 102 -0.26 -5.55 -3.45
N ALA A 103 -0.25 -4.55 -2.58
CA ALA A 103 0.29 -3.23 -2.91
C ALA A 103 1.77 -3.32 -3.31
N TYR A 104 2.58 -4.09 -2.58
CA TYR A 104 3.98 -4.37 -2.92
C TYR A 104 4.12 -5.09 -4.27
N LEU A 105 3.40 -6.21 -4.47
CA LEU A 105 3.46 -6.99 -5.71
C LEU A 105 3.02 -6.19 -6.94
N ASN A 106 2.11 -5.24 -6.77
CA ASN A 106 1.63 -4.35 -7.82
C ASN A 106 2.47 -3.06 -7.95
N GLY A 107 3.62 -2.97 -7.29
CA GLY A 107 4.55 -1.84 -7.38
C GLY A 107 4.03 -0.52 -6.79
N LYS A 108 3.04 -0.58 -5.89
CA LYS A 108 2.52 0.60 -5.17
C LYS A 108 3.41 1.00 -4.00
N LEU A 109 4.05 0.02 -3.41
CA LEU A 109 4.97 0.14 -2.30
C LEU A 109 6.25 -0.65 -2.62
N ASP A 110 7.39 -0.21 -2.16
CA ASP A 110 8.58 -1.04 -2.06
C ASP A 110 8.56 -1.89 -0.76
N LEU A 111 9.54 -2.78 -0.59
CA LEU A 111 9.58 -3.68 0.56
C LEU A 111 9.68 -2.90 1.88
N SER A 112 10.56 -1.90 1.94
CA SER A 112 10.75 -1.06 3.13
C SER A 112 9.46 -0.32 3.51
N GLN A 113 8.74 0.21 2.53
CA GLN A 113 7.45 0.86 2.73
C GLN A 113 6.38 -0.13 3.23
N ALA A 114 6.36 -1.35 2.68
CA ALA A 114 5.40 -2.38 3.07
C ALA A 114 5.62 -2.84 4.52
N GLU A 115 6.87 -3.00 4.95
CA GLU A 115 7.24 -3.31 6.35
C GLU A 115 6.83 -2.16 7.29
N ALA A 116 7.11 -0.92 6.89
CA ALA A 116 6.77 0.26 7.67
C ALA A 116 5.26 0.43 7.94
N VAL A 117 4.38 -0.14 7.11
CA VAL A 117 2.93 -0.14 7.40
C VAL A 117 2.62 -0.91 8.70
N ALA A 118 3.27 -2.06 8.92
CA ALA A 118 3.08 -2.83 10.14
C ALA A 118 3.65 -2.07 11.37
N ASP A 119 4.84 -1.49 11.23
CA ASP A 119 5.48 -0.70 12.29
C ASP A 119 4.64 0.54 12.66
N LEU A 120 4.06 1.20 11.66
CA LEU A 120 3.19 2.35 11.89
C LEU A 120 1.94 1.97 12.70
N ILE A 121 1.33 0.82 12.40
CA ILE A 121 0.15 0.30 13.13
C ILE A 121 0.54 -0.11 14.55
N ALA A 122 1.72 -0.69 14.74
CA ALA A 122 2.21 -1.16 16.03
C ALA A 122 2.82 -0.05 16.89
N SER A 123 3.08 1.14 16.34
CA SER A 123 3.77 2.22 17.06
C SER A 123 3.02 2.67 18.32
N THR A 124 3.74 2.76 19.43
CA THR A 124 3.21 3.14 20.75
C THR A 124 3.78 4.47 21.26
N SER A 125 4.79 5.01 20.55
CA SER A 125 5.44 6.27 20.91
C SER A 125 5.51 7.24 19.71
N ALA A 126 5.63 8.54 20.02
CA ALA A 126 5.80 9.56 18.99
C ALA A 126 7.10 9.39 18.16
N GLY A 127 8.14 8.77 18.75
CA GLY A 127 9.39 8.45 18.07
C GLY A 127 9.18 7.36 17.03
N GLU A 128 8.64 6.21 17.45
CA GLU A 128 8.31 5.08 16.57
C GLU A 128 7.38 5.51 15.42
N HIS A 129 6.32 6.26 15.74
CA HIS A 129 5.40 6.76 14.74
C HIS A 129 6.10 7.64 13.68
N ARG A 130 6.96 8.58 14.10
CA ARG A 130 7.69 9.43 13.15
C ARG A 130 8.62 8.63 12.25
N PHE A 131 9.33 7.66 12.82
CA PHE A 131 10.24 6.79 12.08
C PHE A 131 9.49 5.95 11.05
N ALA A 132 8.46 5.21 11.48
CA ALA A 132 7.64 4.38 10.60
C ALA A 132 6.96 5.22 9.50
N LEU A 133 6.46 6.40 9.81
CA LEU A 133 5.86 7.29 8.82
C LEU A 133 6.89 7.80 7.79
N HIS A 134 8.12 8.13 8.23
CA HIS A 134 9.20 8.51 7.33
C HIS A 134 9.58 7.38 6.38
N GLN A 135 9.71 6.16 6.90
CA GLN A 135 10.00 4.94 6.13
C GLN A 135 8.87 4.63 5.14
N MET A 136 7.60 4.64 5.59
CA MET A 136 6.43 4.41 4.74
C MET A 136 6.33 5.42 3.59
N ARG A 137 6.81 6.65 3.77
CA ARG A 137 6.90 7.67 2.73
C ARG A 137 8.12 7.52 1.80
N GLY A 138 8.84 6.41 1.91
CA GLY A 138 10.01 6.09 1.08
C GLY A 138 11.27 6.89 1.43
N GLY A 139 11.39 7.38 2.67
CA GLY A 139 12.57 8.12 3.11
C GLY A 139 13.85 7.30 3.00
N ILE A 140 13.83 6.09 3.55
CA ILE A 140 14.96 5.15 3.53
C ILE A 140 15.27 4.71 2.09
N SER A 141 14.27 4.36 1.29
CA SER A 141 14.45 3.91 -0.09
C SER A 141 15.09 4.98 -0.99
N ARG A 142 14.72 6.26 -0.79
CA ARG A 142 15.36 7.38 -1.49
C ARG A 142 16.82 7.53 -1.09
N GLU A 143 17.13 7.40 0.19
CA GLU A 143 18.51 7.52 0.70
C GLU A 143 19.38 6.39 0.17
N ILE A 144 18.92 5.14 0.22
CA ILE A 144 19.63 3.99 -0.37
C ILE A 144 19.85 4.20 -1.88
N SER A 145 18.85 4.69 -2.60
CA SER A 145 18.96 4.96 -4.03
C SER A 145 20.00 6.05 -4.34
N ARG A 146 20.04 7.10 -3.52
CA ARG A 146 21.05 8.17 -3.62
C ARG A 146 22.45 7.62 -3.42
N LEU A 147 22.67 6.88 -2.34
CA LEU A 147 23.99 6.28 -2.03
C LEU A 147 24.42 5.26 -3.10
N ARG A 148 23.48 4.44 -3.57
CA ARG A 148 23.74 3.52 -4.68
C ARG A 148 24.19 4.26 -5.94
N GLN A 149 23.51 5.36 -6.31
CA GLN A 149 23.90 6.14 -7.49
C GLN A 149 25.29 6.74 -7.33
N GLN A 150 25.60 7.30 -6.18
CA GLN A 150 26.93 7.85 -5.90
C GLN A 150 28.04 6.79 -5.99
N LEU A 151 27.79 5.54 -5.55
CA LEU A 151 28.72 4.43 -5.71
C LEU A 151 28.91 4.03 -7.17
N LEU A 152 27.82 4.01 -7.95
CA LEU A 152 27.90 3.70 -9.39
C LEU A 152 28.67 4.78 -10.16
N ASP A 153 28.41 6.04 -9.88
CA ASP A 153 29.11 7.17 -10.49
C ASP A 153 30.62 7.11 -10.17
N PHE A 154 30.95 6.78 -8.91
CA PHE A 154 32.36 6.60 -8.50
C PHE A 154 33.01 5.38 -9.18
N ALA A 155 32.32 4.25 -9.29
CA ALA A 155 32.80 3.07 -10.00
C ALA A 155 33.11 3.39 -11.48
N GLY A 156 32.21 4.15 -12.14
CA GLY A 156 32.44 4.60 -13.53
C GLY A 156 33.65 5.51 -13.66
N LEU A 157 33.92 6.39 -12.69
CA LEU A 157 35.13 7.20 -12.68
C LEU A 157 36.40 6.37 -12.52
N ILE A 158 36.37 5.29 -11.73
CA ILE A 158 37.49 4.36 -11.61
C ILE A 158 37.73 3.58 -12.91
N GLU A 159 36.66 3.09 -13.56
CA GLU A 159 36.76 2.42 -14.87
C GLU A 159 37.41 3.36 -15.90
N LEU A 160 36.99 4.62 -15.94
CA LEU A 160 37.56 5.62 -16.81
C LEU A 160 39.06 5.86 -16.52
N GLU A 161 39.43 5.94 -15.22
CA GLU A 161 40.84 6.10 -14.80
C GLU A 161 41.71 4.90 -15.20
N LEU A 162 41.13 3.69 -15.20
CA LEU A 162 41.85 2.49 -15.66
C LEU A 162 42.03 2.45 -17.19
N ASP A 163 41.02 2.87 -17.94
CA ASP A 163 41.04 2.91 -19.40
C ASP A 163 42.05 3.95 -19.91
N PHE A 164 42.24 5.05 -19.20
CA PHE A 164 43.21 6.13 -19.51
C PHE A 164 44.45 6.09 -18.63
N GLY A 165 44.78 4.95 -18.02
CA GLY A 165 45.87 4.78 -17.07
C GLY A 165 47.26 5.08 -17.62
N GLU A 166 47.47 5.23 -18.95
CA GLU A 166 48.71 5.64 -19.59
C GLU A 166 48.89 7.18 -19.57
N GLU A 167 47.85 7.96 -19.26
CA GLU A 167 47.87 9.43 -19.33
C GLU A 167 48.04 10.13 -17.96
N ASP A 168 48.29 9.39 -16.89
CA ASP A 168 48.47 9.91 -15.50
C ASP A 168 47.32 10.83 -15.00
N VAL A 169 46.08 10.58 -15.43
CA VAL A 169 44.91 11.38 -15.09
C VAL A 169 44.11 10.71 -13.97
N ALA A 170 43.91 11.42 -12.86
CA ALA A 170 43.06 10.96 -11.75
C ALA A 170 41.62 11.55 -11.90
N PHE A 171 40.66 10.72 -12.25
CA PHE A 171 39.25 11.11 -12.38
C PHE A 171 38.46 10.89 -11.08
N ALA A 172 38.85 9.89 -10.28
CA ALA A 172 38.13 9.51 -9.09
C ALA A 172 38.70 10.19 -7.83
N ASP A 173 37.86 11.02 -7.16
CA ASP A 173 38.25 11.63 -5.87
C ASP A 173 38.16 10.60 -4.73
N ARG A 174 39.27 10.14 -4.24
CA ARG A 174 39.38 9.18 -3.11
C ARG A 174 38.82 9.75 -1.82
N THR A 175 38.83 11.07 -1.61
CA THR A 175 38.26 11.73 -0.44
C THR A 175 36.74 11.64 -0.47
N ALA A 176 36.14 11.82 -1.64
CA ALA A 176 34.70 11.64 -1.85
C ALA A 176 34.25 10.20 -1.56
N LEU A 177 35.06 9.18 -1.96
CA LEU A 177 34.78 7.79 -1.63
C LEU A 177 34.81 7.54 -0.12
N HIS A 178 35.84 8.04 0.59
CA HIS A 178 35.92 7.88 2.05
C HIS A 178 34.73 8.52 2.77
N SER A 179 34.28 9.68 2.32
CA SER A 179 33.08 10.33 2.85
C SER A 179 31.82 9.47 2.63
N LEU A 180 31.63 8.97 1.41
CA LEU A 180 30.49 8.11 1.03
C LEU A 180 30.47 6.81 1.84
N VAL A 181 31.61 6.14 2.02
CA VAL A 181 31.71 4.95 2.87
C VAL A 181 31.39 5.29 4.33
N GLY A 182 31.81 6.46 4.81
CA GLY A 182 31.45 6.96 6.13
C GLY A 182 29.95 7.18 6.31
N GLU A 183 29.27 7.76 5.32
CA GLU A 183 27.81 7.92 5.31
C GLU A 183 27.09 6.57 5.39
N ILE A 184 27.49 5.61 4.54
CA ILE A 184 26.87 4.27 4.51
C ILE A 184 27.04 3.55 5.86
N ARG A 185 28.19 3.69 6.51
CA ARG A 185 28.45 3.05 7.81
C ARG A 185 27.60 3.64 8.94
N ASN A 186 27.20 4.92 8.84
CA ASN A 186 26.45 5.64 9.85
C ASN A 186 24.91 5.60 9.60
N MET A 187 24.48 4.95 8.55
CA MET A 187 23.06 4.72 8.21
C MET A 187 22.49 3.48 8.91
#